data_db7a7cef56693ae2af6332ebdc63bdbe
#
_entry.id   db7a7cef56693ae2af6332ebdc63bdbe
#
_cell.length_a   1.000
_cell.length_b   1.000
_cell.length_c   1.000
_cell.angle_alpha   90.00
_cell.angle_beta   90.00
_cell.angle_gamma   90.00
#
_symmetry.space_group_name_H-M   'P 1'
#
loop_
_entity.id
_entity.type
_entity.pdbx_description
1 polymer ?
#
loop_
_entity_poly.entity_id
_entity_poly.type
_entity_poly.pdbx_seq_one_letter_code
_entity_poly.pdbx_strand_id
1 'polypeptide(L)'
;FIMTFPNETLPKGRKQKTTALYDRFVNQGAVMGDGFGLESVLWFAKNKEDAFEEPTIKRSRSHNYVSKEVINVRENVGVMELANFSKHEFEGPDARNFLNYIMAGKIPKPGRISLTPMLTYRGKLYGDLTVSCIDENKFMVFGSGAAQEMHRRWFESHLNKFKVNYKNRSDDFHGLGISGPK
;
A
#
# COMPACT_ATOMS: atom_id res chain seq x y z
N PHE A 1 -6.96 -19.06 0.58
CA PHE A 1 -8.34 -18.57 0.48
C PHE A 1 -8.81 -18.18 1.85
N ILE A 2 -8.84 -16.89 2.10
CA ILE A 2 -9.32 -16.37 3.38
C ILE A 2 -10.76 -15.98 3.17
N MET A 3 -11.65 -16.90 3.45
CA MET A 3 -13.05 -16.57 3.75
C MET A 3 -13.15 -16.36 5.24
N THR A 4 -12.54 -15.30 5.72
CA THR A 4 -12.80 -14.82 7.08
C THR A 4 -13.98 -13.86 7.01
N PHE A 5 -14.84 -13.91 8.01
CA PHE A 5 -15.73 -12.79 8.27
C PHE A 5 -14.86 -11.53 8.41
N PRO A 6 -15.37 -10.34 8.04
CA PRO A 6 -14.63 -9.11 8.24
C PRO A 6 -14.04 -9.06 9.64
N ASN A 7 -12.72 -8.82 9.72
CA ASN A 7 -11.95 -8.69 10.97
C ASN A 7 -11.75 -9.98 11.79
N GLU A 8 -12.11 -11.15 11.28
CA GLU A 8 -11.75 -12.42 11.91
C GLU A 8 -10.41 -12.95 11.38
N THR A 9 -9.34 -12.47 11.96
CA THR A 9 -8.02 -13.07 11.74
C THR A 9 -7.70 -14.06 12.85
N LEU A 10 -7.33 -15.28 12.48
CA LEU A 10 -6.94 -16.30 13.46
C LEU A 10 -5.79 -15.77 14.33
N PRO A 11 -5.93 -15.71 15.66
CA PRO A 11 -4.91 -15.13 16.55
C PRO A 11 -3.52 -15.76 16.37
N LYS A 12 -3.46 -17.07 16.11
CA LYS A 12 -2.19 -17.79 15.85
C LYS A 12 -1.53 -17.41 14.51
N GLY A 13 -2.28 -16.84 13.59
CA GLY A 13 -1.78 -16.36 12.30
C GLY A 13 -1.37 -14.88 12.33
N ARG A 14 -1.50 -14.21 13.48
CA ARG A 14 -1.19 -12.77 13.62
C ARG A 14 0.29 -12.51 13.82
N LYS A 15 0.67 -11.27 13.54
CA LYS A 15 2.03 -10.72 13.59
C LYS A 15 3.01 -11.45 12.68
N GLN A 16 2.57 -11.79 11.46
CA GLN A 16 3.48 -12.32 10.45
C GLN A 16 4.46 -11.23 9.99
N LYS A 17 3.95 -10.00 9.82
CA LYS A 17 4.72 -8.85 9.40
C LYS A 17 4.15 -7.59 10.05
N THR A 18 5.01 -6.74 10.58
CA THR A 18 4.66 -5.47 11.19
C THR A 18 5.32 -4.31 10.46
N THR A 19 4.76 -3.12 10.60
CA THR A 19 5.37 -1.89 10.10
C THR A 19 6.35 -1.30 11.12
N ALA A 20 7.18 -0.36 10.69
CA ALA A 20 8.13 0.32 11.58
C ALA A 20 7.45 1.11 12.72
N LEU A 21 6.18 1.49 12.56
CA LEU A 21 5.40 2.24 13.54
C LEU A 21 4.44 1.38 14.35
N TYR A 22 4.44 0.07 14.16
CA TYR A 22 3.50 -0.85 14.79
C TYR A 22 3.37 -0.64 16.30
N ASP A 23 4.47 -0.74 17.04
CA ASP A 23 4.46 -0.61 18.51
C ASP A 23 3.99 0.78 18.95
N ARG A 24 4.35 1.82 18.21
CA ARG A 24 3.90 3.19 18.48
C ARG A 24 2.38 3.30 18.34
N PHE A 25 1.81 2.73 17.29
CA PHE A 25 0.36 2.74 17.09
C PHE A 25 -0.38 1.93 18.15
N VAL A 26 0.11 0.75 18.50
CA VAL A 26 -0.46 -0.07 19.58
C VAL A 26 -0.46 0.69 20.91
N ASN A 27 0.64 1.38 21.24
CA ASN A 27 0.75 2.20 22.44
C ASN A 27 -0.21 3.41 22.44
N GLN A 28 -0.63 3.87 21.26
CA GLN A 28 -1.61 4.93 21.08
C GLN A 28 -3.08 4.43 21.05
N GLY A 29 -3.30 3.14 21.26
CA GLY A 29 -4.62 2.53 21.27
C GLY A 29 -5.11 2.03 19.91
N ALA A 30 -4.20 1.80 18.96
CA ALA A 30 -4.57 1.25 17.66
C ALA A 30 -5.19 -0.15 17.81
N VAL A 31 -6.31 -0.34 17.16
CA VAL A 31 -6.90 -1.66 16.89
C VAL A 31 -6.32 -2.14 15.57
N MET A 32 -5.58 -3.24 15.64
CA MET A 32 -4.84 -3.76 14.48
C MET A 32 -5.65 -4.81 13.74
N GLY A 33 -5.56 -4.80 12.42
CA GLY A 33 -6.07 -5.83 11.54
C GLY A 33 -4.98 -6.43 10.67
N ASP A 34 -5.25 -7.58 10.08
CA ASP A 34 -4.33 -8.24 9.15
C ASP A 34 -4.77 -8.00 7.71
N GLY A 35 -3.85 -7.51 6.90
CA GLY A 35 -4.01 -7.38 5.46
C GLY A 35 -2.91 -8.15 4.72
N PHE A 36 -3.21 -9.38 4.27
CA PHE A 36 -2.25 -10.24 3.58
C PHE A 36 -0.95 -10.48 4.37
N GLY A 37 -1.08 -10.72 5.67
CA GLY A 37 0.02 -10.95 6.59
C GLY A 37 0.64 -9.69 7.19
N LEU A 38 0.31 -8.49 6.71
CA LEU A 38 0.77 -7.22 7.26
C LEU A 38 -0.23 -6.69 8.30
N GLU A 39 0.27 -6.42 9.51
CA GLU A 39 -0.51 -5.73 10.53
C GLU A 39 -0.72 -4.27 10.14
N SER A 40 -1.97 -3.84 10.09
CA SER A 40 -2.37 -2.49 9.72
C SER A 40 -3.34 -1.91 10.74
N VAL A 41 -3.28 -0.60 10.95
CA VAL A 41 -4.22 0.11 11.82
C VAL A 41 -5.60 0.12 11.17
N LEU A 42 -6.61 -0.33 11.90
CA LEU A 42 -8.01 -0.20 11.49
C LEU A 42 -8.60 1.12 12.01
N TRP A 43 -8.40 1.42 13.27
CA TRP A 43 -8.85 2.64 13.96
C TRP A 43 -8.17 2.76 15.33
N PHE A 44 -8.36 3.89 16.04
CA PHE A 44 -7.80 4.12 17.36
C PHE A 44 -8.87 4.17 18.43
N ALA A 45 -8.78 3.26 19.43
CA ALA A 45 -9.63 3.25 20.60
C ALA A 45 -9.06 4.17 21.68
N LYS A 46 -9.94 4.87 22.42
CA LYS A 46 -9.51 5.65 23.60
C LYS A 46 -9.30 4.76 24.83
N ASN A 47 -10.12 3.71 24.95
CA ASN A 47 -10.14 2.82 26.09
C ASN A 47 -9.83 1.40 25.64
N LYS A 48 -9.15 0.62 26.50
CA LYS A 48 -8.81 -0.78 26.20
C LYS A 48 -10.05 -1.65 26.02
N GLU A 49 -11.12 -1.34 26.73
CA GLU A 49 -12.40 -2.08 26.64
C GLU A 49 -13.06 -1.95 25.26
N ASP A 50 -12.77 -0.86 24.54
CA ASP A 50 -13.29 -0.63 23.20
C ASP A 50 -12.34 -1.13 22.11
N ALA A 51 -11.11 -1.53 22.45
CA ALA A 51 -10.04 -1.84 21.50
C ALA A 51 -10.18 -3.23 20.86
N PHE A 52 -11.35 -3.53 20.30
CA PHE A 52 -11.59 -4.74 19.53
C PHE A 52 -12.62 -4.53 18.42
N GLU A 53 -12.51 -5.32 17.37
CA GLU A 53 -13.50 -5.36 16.32
C GLU A 53 -14.60 -6.37 16.67
N GLU A 54 -15.84 -5.96 16.46
CA GLU A 54 -17.02 -6.77 16.69
C GLU A 54 -17.73 -7.03 15.36
N PRO A 55 -17.83 -8.30 14.92
CA PRO A 55 -18.64 -8.64 13.75
C PRO A 55 -20.10 -8.26 13.99
N THR A 56 -20.63 -7.36 13.19
CA THR A 56 -22.02 -6.89 13.31
C THR A 56 -22.57 -6.44 11.96
N ILE A 57 -23.85 -6.70 11.72
CA ILE A 57 -24.58 -6.15 10.57
C ILE A 57 -25.06 -4.71 10.81
N LYS A 58 -24.93 -4.20 12.04
CA LYS A 58 -25.21 -2.82 12.42
C LYS A 58 -23.91 -2.00 12.34
N ARG A 59 -23.98 -0.73 12.68
CA ARG A 59 -22.77 0.09 12.85
C ARG A 59 -21.91 -0.48 13.97
N SER A 60 -20.65 -0.76 13.65
CA SER A 60 -19.67 -1.23 14.63
C SER A 60 -19.34 -0.14 15.66
N ARG A 61 -18.73 -0.52 16.78
CA ARG A 61 -18.27 0.45 17.77
C ARG A 61 -17.19 1.39 17.25
N SER A 62 -16.39 0.95 16.28
CA SER A 62 -15.39 1.77 15.60
C SER A 62 -15.99 3.02 14.94
N HIS A 63 -17.28 2.99 14.55
CA HIS A 63 -17.94 4.10 13.86
C HIS A 63 -17.83 5.44 14.60
N ASN A 64 -17.98 5.44 15.93
CA ASN A 64 -17.89 6.67 16.73
C ASN A 64 -16.47 7.25 16.77
N TYR A 65 -15.45 6.39 16.69
CA TYR A 65 -14.05 6.77 16.67
C TYR A 65 -13.66 7.28 15.28
N VAL A 66 -13.94 6.50 14.25
CA VAL A 66 -13.67 6.83 12.86
C VAL A 66 -14.39 8.11 12.42
N SER A 67 -15.62 8.35 12.88
CA SER A 67 -16.34 9.60 12.61
C SER A 67 -15.56 10.83 13.09
N LYS A 68 -14.94 10.75 14.28
CA LYS A 68 -14.12 11.85 14.82
C LYS A 68 -12.83 12.04 14.03
N GLU A 69 -12.19 10.94 13.62
CA GLU A 69 -11.00 11.00 12.76
C GLU A 69 -11.32 11.67 11.43
N VAL A 70 -12.43 11.29 10.79
CA VAL A 70 -12.88 11.89 9.53
C VAL A 70 -13.17 13.40 9.68
N ILE A 71 -13.86 13.80 10.74
CA ILE A 71 -14.13 15.21 11.05
C ILE A 71 -12.80 15.96 11.24
N ASN A 72 -11.88 15.39 12.01
CA ASN A 72 -10.57 16.00 12.24
C ASN A 72 -9.78 16.21 10.93
N VAL A 73 -9.78 15.23 10.03
CA VAL A 73 -9.09 15.39 8.72
C VAL A 73 -9.75 16.47 7.89
N ARG A 74 -11.07 16.65 7.97
CA ARG A 74 -11.80 17.70 7.23
C ARG A 74 -11.58 19.11 7.77
N GLU A 75 -11.39 19.24 9.08
CA GLU A 75 -11.32 20.55 9.74
C GLU A 75 -9.89 20.96 10.14
N ASN A 76 -9.00 19.98 10.29
CA ASN A 76 -7.64 20.17 10.78
C ASN A 76 -6.63 19.47 9.86
N VAL A 77 -5.89 18.50 10.43
CA VAL A 77 -4.91 17.66 9.72
C VAL A 77 -4.97 16.25 10.27
N GLY A 78 -4.81 15.27 9.39
CA GLY A 78 -4.66 13.88 9.76
C GLY A 78 -3.44 13.24 9.11
N VAL A 79 -2.92 12.20 9.78
CA VAL A 79 -1.81 11.38 9.27
C VAL A 79 -2.29 9.95 9.15
N MET A 80 -2.05 9.33 8.00
CA MET A 80 -2.42 7.96 7.71
C MET A 80 -1.21 7.15 7.27
N GLU A 81 -1.10 5.92 7.76
CA GLU A 81 -0.07 4.98 7.32
C GLU A 81 -0.35 4.46 5.91
N LEU A 82 0.68 4.46 5.04
CA LEU A 82 0.63 3.97 3.66
C LEU A 82 1.62 2.80 3.44
N ALA A 83 1.94 2.07 4.49
CA ALA A 83 2.89 0.95 4.43
C ALA A 83 2.40 -0.22 3.56
N ASN A 84 1.09 -0.35 3.38
CA ASN A 84 0.42 -1.42 2.63
C ASN A 84 0.56 -1.31 1.11
N PHE A 85 1.19 -0.26 0.58
CA PHE A 85 1.51 -0.19 -0.84
C PHE A 85 2.82 -0.92 -1.13
N SER A 86 2.84 -1.70 -2.24
CA SER A 86 4.08 -2.24 -2.77
C SER A 86 4.92 -1.14 -3.41
N LYS A 87 6.25 -1.27 -3.33
CA LYS A 87 7.22 -0.28 -3.82
C LYS A 87 8.28 -1.00 -4.64
N HIS A 88 8.35 -0.68 -5.91
CA HIS A 88 9.22 -1.32 -6.88
C HIS A 88 10.15 -0.28 -7.49
N GLU A 89 11.45 -0.44 -7.29
CA GLU A 89 12.48 0.44 -7.84
C GLU A 89 13.03 -0.14 -9.13
N PHE A 90 13.14 0.71 -10.16
CA PHE A 90 13.75 0.41 -11.45
C PHE A 90 14.83 1.44 -11.73
N GLU A 91 16.07 1.00 -11.93
CA GLU A 91 17.20 1.89 -12.17
C GLU A 91 18.11 1.32 -13.28
N GLY A 92 18.47 2.15 -14.24
CA GLY A 92 19.36 1.76 -15.32
C GLY A 92 19.04 2.44 -16.64
N PRO A 93 19.93 2.32 -17.64
CA PRO A 93 19.79 3.02 -18.91
C PRO A 93 18.52 2.67 -19.69
N ASP A 94 17.98 1.46 -19.47
CA ASP A 94 16.76 1.03 -20.15
C ASP A 94 15.51 1.09 -19.22
N ALA A 95 15.58 1.71 -18.04
CA ALA A 95 14.46 1.72 -17.10
C ALA A 95 13.19 2.35 -17.70
N ARG A 96 13.32 3.47 -18.42
CA ARG A 96 12.21 4.12 -19.12
C ARG A 96 11.65 3.24 -20.24
N ASN A 97 12.52 2.62 -21.04
CA ASN A 97 12.11 1.73 -22.13
C ASN A 97 11.40 0.49 -21.61
N PHE A 98 11.89 -0.08 -20.51
CA PHE A 98 11.25 -1.19 -19.83
C PHE A 98 9.84 -0.81 -19.34
N LEU A 99 9.70 0.31 -18.65
CA LEU A 99 8.39 0.76 -18.18
C LEU A 99 7.43 1.07 -19.33
N ASN A 100 7.91 1.68 -20.42
CA ASN A 100 7.09 1.87 -21.63
C ASN A 100 6.68 0.54 -22.29
N TYR A 101 7.45 -0.51 -22.13
CA TYR A 101 7.13 -1.83 -22.69
C TYR A 101 6.02 -2.53 -21.89
N ILE A 102 6.02 -2.40 -20.55
CA ILE A 102 5.07 -3.15 -19.69
C ILE A 102 3.83 -2.33 -19.29
N MET A 103 3.90 -1.00 -19.36
CA MET A 103 2.79 -0.12 -19.01
C MET A 103 2.01 0.33 -20.25
N ALA A 104 0.70 0.43 -20.14
CA ALA A 104 -0.16 0.86 -21.24
C ALA A 104 -0.34 2.38 -21.30
N GLY A 105 0.04 3.09 -20.24
CA GLY A 105 -0.03 4.55 -20.17
C GLY A 105 1.33 5.22 -20.41
N LYS A 106 1.31 6.54 -20.50
CA LYS A 106 2.51 7.35 -20.70
C LYS A 106 3.38 7.39 -19.46
N ILE A 107 4.67 7.07 -19.59
CA ILE A 107 5.64 7.19 -18.50
C ILE A 107 5.97 8.66 -18.22
N PRO A 108 5.91 9.11 -16.95
CA PRO A 108 6.11 10.51 -16.62
C PRO A 108 7.55 10.99 -16.85
N LYS A 109 7.71 12.31 -16.99
CA LYS A 109 9.03 12.97 -17.02
C LYS A 109 9.62 13.07 -15.62
N PRO A 110 10.93 13.31 -15.45
CA PRO A 110 11.56 13.52 -14.16
C PRO A 110 10.82 14.53 -13.29
N GLY A 111 10.68 14.20 -11.99
CA GLY A 111 9.94 14.99 -11.01
C GLY A 111 8.42 14.91 -11.15
N ARG A 112 7.89 14.02 -11.99
CA ARG A 112 6.45 13.83 -12.18
C ARG A 112 5.99 12.43 -11.82
N ILE A 113 4.70 12.32 -11.54
CA ILE A 113 4.01 11.09 -11.19
C ILE A 113 2.85 10.87 -12.17
N SER A 114 2.58 9.64 -12.53
CA SER A 114 1.44 9.26 -13.38
C SER A 114 0.84 7.94 -12.89
N LEU A 115 -0.48 7.88 -12.85
CA LEU A 115 -1.19 6.61 -12.71
C LEU A 115 -1.21 5.92 -14.07
N THR A 116 -0.80 4.67 -14.13
CA THR A 116 -0.53 3.97 -15.38
C THR A 116 -0.97 2.51 -15.28
N PRO A 117 -1.91 2.06 -16.11
CA PRO A 117 -2.33 0.66 -16.10
C PRO A 117 -1.25 -0.25 -16.72
N MET A 118 -1.14 -1.43 -16.17
CA MET A 118 -0.36 -2.55 -16.71
C MET A 118 -1.33 -3.62 -17.20
N LEU A 119 -1.12 -4.12 -18.41
CA LEU A 119 -2.06 -5.04 -19.07
C LEU A 119 -1.40 -6.40 -19.34
N THR A 120 -2.23 -7.43 -19.35
CA THR A 120 -1.84 -8.75 -19.89
C THR A 120 -1.76 -8.71 -21.41
N TYR A 121 -1.19 -9.76 -22.03
CA TYR A 121 -1.14 -9.94 -23.49
C TYR A 121 -2.53 -9.96 -24.16
N ARG A 122 -3.59 -10.21 -23.38
CA ARG A 122 -4.98 -10.19 -23.86
C ARG A 122 -5.68 -8.85 -23.61
N GLY A 123 -4.93 -7.81 -23.24
CA GLY A 123 -5.48 -6.48 -22.95
C GLY A 123 -6.31 -6.41 -21.66
N LYS A 124 -6.18 -7.37 -20.74
CA LYS A 124 -6.86 -7.33 -19.43
C LYS A 124 -5.99 -6.58 -18.42
N LEU A 125 -6.62 -5.81 -17.56
CA LEU A 125 -5.94 -5.10 -16.48
C LEU A 125 -5.21 -6.11 -15.58
N TYR A 126 -3.90 -5.93 -15.42
CA TYR A 126 -3.04 -6.70 -14.55
C TYR A 126 -2.62 -5.94 -13.30
N GLY A 127 -2.53 -4.62 -13.40
CA GLY A 127 -2.24 -3.73 -12.30
C GLY A 127 -2.56 -2.29 -12.66
N ASP A 128 -2.94 -1.51 -11.67
CA ASP A 128 -3.12 -0.07 -11.75
C ASP A 128 -2.06 0.55 -10.84
N LEU A 129 -1.01 1.08 -11.45
CA LEU A 129 0.23 1.40 -10.76
C LEU A 129 0.55 2.89 -10.87
N THR A 130 1.05 3.45 -9.79
CA THR A 130 1.56 4.83 -9.78
C THR A 130 3.06 4.80 -10.10
N VAL A 131 3.45 5.40 -11.22
CA VAL A 131 4.84 5.54 -11.65
C VAL A 131 5.34 6.93 -11.27
N SER A 132 6.36 6.98 -10.43
CA SER A 132 7.10 8.20 -10.08
C SER A 132 8.45 8.18 -10.79
N CYS A 133 8.73 9.19 -11.60
CA CYS A 133 10.01 9.37 -12.25
C CYS A 133 10.90 10.25 -11.39
N ILE A 134 11.93 9.66 -10.76
CA ILE A 134 12.87 10.37 -9.90
C ILE A 134 13.89 11.13 -10.76
N ASP A 135 14.46 10.44 -11.72
CA ASP A 135 15.30 11.01 -12.76
C ASP A 135 15.15 10.23 -14.09
N GLU A 136 15.95 10.52 -15.12
CA GLU A 136 15.82 9.91 -16.45
C GLU A 136 15.94 8.38 -16.42
N ASN A 137 16.73 7.84 -15.50
CA ASN A 137 17.06 6.41 -15.41
C ASN A 137 16.58 5.76 -14.11
N LYS A 138 15.81 6.48 -13.29
CA LYS A 138 15.36 5.98 -11.97
C LYS A 138 13.89 6.24 -11.73
N PHE A 139 13.18 5.16 -11.41
CA PHE A 139 11.74 5.17 -11.20
C PHE A 139 11.37 4.42 -9.92
N MET A 140 10.36 4.93 -9.23
CA MET A 140 9.66 4.21 -8.17
C MET A 140 8.23 3.94 -8.63
N VAL A 141 7.81 2.69 -8.58
CA VAL A 141 6.48 2.25 -8.97
C VAL A 141 5.75 1.73 -7.75
N PHE A 142 4.56 2.26 -7.51
CA PHE A 142 3.71 1.90 -6.37
C PHE A 142 2.50 1.13 -6.85
N GLY A 143 2.13 0.08 -6.12
CA GLY A 143 0.98 -0.74 -6.41
C GLY A 143 0.31 -1.28 -5.16
N SER A 144 -0.72 -2.12 -5.33
CA SER A 144 -1.35 -2.79 -4.20
C SER A 144 -0.38 -3.76 -3.51
N GLY A 145 -0.28 -3.69 -2.19
CA GLY A 145 0.51 -4.65 -1.40
C GLY A 145 -0.01 -6.09 -1.54
N ALA A 146 -1.31 -6.26 -1.69
CA ALA A 146 -1.92 -7.57 -1.97
C ALA A 146 -1.44 -8.19 -3.29
N ALA A 147 -1.12 -7.36 -4.27
CA ALA A 147 -0.64 -7.79 -5.58
C ALA A 147 0.89 -7.73 -5.72
N GLN A 148 1.63 -7.42 -4.65
CA GLN A 148 3.08 -7.23 -4.65
C GLN A 148 3.83 -8.36 -5.35
N GLU A 149 3.58 -9.60 -4.96
CA GLU A 149 4.24 -10.78 -5.53
C GLU A 149 3.82 -11.08 -6.96
N MET A 150 2.56 -10.80 -7.29
CA MET A 150 2.05 -10.92 -8.65
C MET A 150 2.76 -9.93 -9.59
N HIS A 151 2.86 -8.67 -9.16
CA HIS A 151 3.57 -7.63 -9.91
C HIS A 151 5.07 -7.92 -10.00
N ARG A 152 5.72 -8.36 -8.92
CA ARG A 152 7.14 -8.74 -8.91
C ARG A 152 7.44 -9.79 -9.97
N ARG A 153 6.68 -10.89 -10.00
CA ARG A 153 6.85 -11.97 -11.00
C ARG A 153 6.67 -11.47 -12.42
N TRP A 154 5.71 -10.57 -12.64
CA TRP A 154 5.49 -9.98 -13.95
C TRP A 154 6.67 -9.13 -14.39
N PHE A 155 7.19 -8.28 -13.52
CA PHE A 155 8.38 -7.48 -13.81
C PHE A 155 9.57 -8.38 -14.15
N GLU A 156 9.90 -9.31 -13.28
CA GLU A 156 11.05 -10.22 -13.44
C GLU A 156 10.98 -11.04 -14.73
N SER A 157 9.78 -11.46 -15.14
CA SER A 157 9.59 -12.23 -16.38
C SER A 157 9.88 -11.43 -17.66
N HIS A 158 9.93 -10.09 -17.60
CA HIS A 158 10.13 -9.22 -18.75
C HIS A 158 11.47 -8.47 -18.73
N LEU A 159 12.24 -8.55 -17.64
CA LEU A 159 13.48 -7.79 -17.47
C LEU A 159 14.64 -8.23 -18.38
N ASN A 160 14.66 -9.48 -18.81
CA ASN A 160 15.80 -10.11 -19.47
C ASN A 160 16.28 -9.41 -20.77
N LYS A 161 15.46 -8.56 -21.36
CA LYS A 161 15.75 -7.81 -22.59
C LYS A 161 16.28 -6.39 -22.34
N PHE A 162 16.36 -5.96 -21.08
CA PHE A 162 16.62 -4.58 -20.70
C PHE A 162 17.76 -4.48 -19.68
N LYS A 163 18.58 -3.45 -19.81
CA LYS A 163 19.64 -3.12 -18.84
C LYS A 163 19.04 -2.33 -17.68
N VAL A 164 18.29 -3.02 -16.81
CA VAL A 164 17.58 -2.46 -15.66
C VAL A 164 17.90 -3.27 -14.42
N ASN A 165 18.25 -2.57 -13.36
CA ASN A 165 18.33 -3.11 -12.01
C ASN A 165 16.95 -2.92 -11.34
N TYR A 166 16.31 -4.02 -11.02
CA TYR A 166 15.03 -4.05 -10.33
C TYR A 166 15.20 -4.45 -8.87
N LYS A 167 14.53 -3.73 -7.98
CA LYS A 167 14.46 -4.07 -6.54
C LYS A 167 13.05 -3.92 -6.01
N ASN A 168 12.57 -4.91 -5.29
CA ASN A 168 11.39 -4.75 -4.45
C ASN A 168 11.81 -4.04 -3.16
N ARG A 169 11.29 -2.83 -2.94
CA ARG A 169 11.61 -1.94 -1.83
C ARG A 169 10.44 -1.80 -0.85
N SER A 170 9.45 -2.71 -0.93
CA SER A 170 8.21 -2.57 -0.16
C SER A 170 8.44 -2.55 1.34
N ASP A 171 9.47 -3.25 1.81
CA ASP A 171 9.82 -3.34 3.23
C ASP A 171 10.88 -2.31 3.66
N ASP A 172 11.51 -1.63 2.71
CA ASP A 172 12.58 -0.67 2.99
C ASP A 172 12.05 0.75 3.26
N PHE A 173 10.84 1.05 2.76
CA PHE A 173 10.23 2.38 2.86
C PHE A 173 8.89 2.32 3.58
N HIS A 174 8.74 3.21 4.53
CA HIS A 174 7.49 3.46 5.24
C HIS A 174 6.87 4.76 4.74
N GLY A 175 5.62 4.70 4.28
CA GLY A 175 4.90 5.86 3.76
C GLY A 175 3.88 6.39 4.77
N LEU A 176 3.80 7.71 4.87
CA LEU A 176 2.77 8.42 5.61
C LEU A 176 2.04 9.38 4.66
N GLY A 177 0.72 9.34 4.66
CA GLY A 177 -0.13 10.33 4.02
C GLY A 177 -0.52 11.42 5.01
N ILE A 178 -0.33 12.68 4.65
CA ILE A 178 -0.74 13.84 5.45
C ILE A 178 -1.81 14.57 4.65
N SER A 179 -2.96 14.83 5.27
CA SER A 179 -4.08 15.50 4.61
C SER A 179 -4.85 16.36 5.59
N GLY A 180 -5.40 17.48 5.09
CA GLY A 180 -6.23 18.40 5.85
C GLY A 180 -6.04 19.84 5.39
N PRO A 181 -6.95 20.77 5.78
CA PRO A 181 -6.90 22.18 5.37
C PRO A 181 -5.90 23.04 6.17
N LYS A 182 -5.34 22.54 7.28
CA LYS A 182 -4.42 23.28 8.15
C LYS A 182 -2.99 22.79 8.05
#